data_faa1fbb5b49a94ac3734edb7ce7ed883
#
_entry.id   faa1fbb5b49a94ac3734edb7ce7ed883
#
_cell.length_a   1.000
_cell.length_b   1.000
_cell.length_c   1.000
_cell.angle_alpha   90.00
_cell.angle_beta   90.00
_cell.angle_gamma   90.00
#
_symmetry.space_group_name_H-M   'P 1'
#
loop_
_entity.id
_entity.type
_entity.pdbx_description
1 polymer ?
#
loop_
_entity_poly.entity_id
_entity_poly.type
_entity_poly.pdbx_seq_one_letter_code
_entity_poly.pdbx_strand_id
1 'polypeptide(L)'
;MYRYLFFDLDGTLTDSKAGILNCLRYAFEKLGEPVPPEDTLLAFIGPPLQDSFMRYCGFSPELAAEGIRLFRERYVPVGKFENAAAPGMADLCRRLKERGYVLALASSKPEELCVPICEKFGFAPSLTVIAGSPPESDWEKSDVIRETMRRLHLEEAQKDEILMVGDRKFDVLGAMECGIGCVGVEFFGYAAPGELEDAGALAVARTAEEL
;
A
#
# COMPACT_ATOMS: atom_id res chain seq x y z
N MET A 1 -10.18 -5.81 -22.20
CA MET A 1 -10.63 -6.68 -21.05
C MET A 1 -9.42 -6.89 -20.14
N TYR A 2 -9.55 -6.63 -18.85
CA TYR A 2 -8.44 -6.78 -17.93
C TYR A 2 -8.06 -8.24 -17.75
N ARG A 3 -6.77 -8.48 -17.62
CA ARG A 3 -6.16 -9.81 -17.41
C ARG A 3 -5.17 -9.79 -16.24
N TYR A 4 -4.53 -8.65 -16.00
CA TYR A 4 -3.51 -8.46 -14.96
C TYR A 4 -4.07 -7.50 -13.92
N LEU A 5 -4.13 -7.95 -12.66
CA LEU A 5 -4.66 -7.17 -11.56
C LEU A 5 -3.53 -6.92 -10.55
N PHE A 6 -3.18 -5.65 -10.38
CA PHE A 6 -2.16 -5.21 -9.44
C PHE A 6 -2.84 -4.64 -8.21
N PHE A 7 -2.47 -5.09 -7.05
CA PHE A 7 -3.04 -4.66 -5.79
C PHE A 7 -2.01 -3.89 -4.96
N ASP A 8 -2.42 -2.81 -4.30
CA ASP A 8 -1.69 -2.31 -3.16
C ASP A 8 -1.88 -3.20 -1.94
N LEU A 9 -1.13 -2.97 -0.87
CA LEU A 9 -1.16 -3.77 0.35
C LEU A 9 -1.95 -3.08 1.47
N ASP A 10 -1.39 -1.98 1.99
CA ASP A 10 -1.92 -1.28 3.16
C ASP A 10 -3.17 -0.48 2.77
N GLY A 11 -4.31 -0.77 3.37
CA GLY A 11 -5.60 -0.15 3.02
C GLY A 11 -6.37 -0.85 1.90
N THR A 12 -5.73 -1.76 1.18
CA THR A 12 -6.31 -2.51 0.05
C THR A 12 -6.47 -3.99 0.37
N LEU A 13 -5.37 -4.73 0.47
CA LEU A 13 -5.40 -6.15 0.87
C LEU A 13 -5.46 -6.32 2.39
N THR A 14 -4.90 -5.38 3.14
CA THR A 14 -4.83 -5.46 4.61
C THR A 14 -5.13 -4.13 5.29
N ASP A 15 -5.70 -4.20 6.52
CA ASP A 15 -5.84 -3.10 7.46
C ASP A 15 -4.61 -3.03 8.38
N SER A 16 -3.62 -2.25 8.00
CA SER A 16 -2.38 -2.09 8.76
C SER A 16 -2.43 -0.99 9.83
N LYS A 17 -3.58 -0.34 10.02
CA LYS A 17 -3.76 0.80 10.91
C LYS A 17 -3.19 0.56 12.30
N ALA A 18 -3.58 -0.53 12.96
CA ALA A 18 -3.16 -0.82 14.33
C ALA A 18 -1.64 -0.90 14.46
N GLY A 19 -0.98 -1.64 13.56
CA GLY A 19 0.46 -1.81 13.55
C GLY A 19 1.23 -0.52 13.32
N ILE A 20 0.79 0.27 12.34
CA ILE A 20 1.42 1.56 12.02
C ILE A 20 1.27 2.53 13.19
N LEU A 21 0.05 2.72 13.71
CA LEU A 21 -0.18 3.64 14.82
C LEU A 21 0.58 3.26 16.08
N ASN A 22 0.61 1.98 16.44
CA ASN A 22 1.37 1.51 17.59
C ASN A 22 2.87 1.74 17.44
N CYS A 23 3.41 1.57 16.23
CA CYS A 23 4.83 1.82 15.96
C CYS A 23 5.16 3.32 15.92
N LEU A 24 4.26 4.17 15.44
CA LEU A 24 4.41 5.63 15.54
C LEU A 24 4.42 6.08 17.00
N ARG A 25 3.45 5.66 17.82
CA ARG A 25 3.42 5.97 19.27
C ARG A 25 4.72 5.56 19.95
N TYR A 26 5.20 4.34 19.68
CA TYR A 26 6.49 3.87 20.18
C TYR A 26 7.65 4.77 19.75
N ALA A 27 7.71 5.19 18.48
CA ALA A 27 8.76 6.06 17.99
C ALA A 27 8.74 7.43 18.69
N PHE A 28 7.55 8.08 18.81
CA PHE A 28 7.41 9.36 19.51
C PHE A 28 7.80 9.28 20.99
N GLU A 29 7.37 8.22 21.69
CA GLU A 29 7.74 7.98 23.09
C GLU A 29 9.27 7.84 23.27
N LYS A 30 9.92 7.10 22.36
CA LYS A 30 11.38 6.91 22.40
C LYS A 30 12.17 8.16 22.03
N LEU A 31 11.64 9.00 21.15
CA LEU A 31 12.23 10.30 20.85
C LEU A 31 12.07 11.31 22.00
N GLY A 32 11.17 11.06 22.94
CA GLY A 32 10.78 12.04 23.97
C GLY A 32 9.91 13.17 23.42
N GLU A 33 9.30 12.97 22.26
CA GLU A 33 8.40 13.92 21.61
C GLU A 33 6.94 13.63 21.94
N PRO A 34 6.07 14.65 21.99
CA PRO A 34 4.65 14.45 22.21
C PRO A 34 4.02 13.59 21.12
N VAL A 35 3.24 12.58 21.50
CA VAL A 35 2.50 11.76 20.54
C VAL A 35 1.38 12.62 19.91
N PRO A 36 1.35 12.78 18.58
CA PRO A 36 0.30 13.55 17.91
C PRO A 36 -1.09 12.94 18.10
N PRO A 37 -2.17 13.72 17.88
CA PRO A 37 -3.54 13.20 17.83
C PRO A 37 -3.69 12.09 16.79
N GLU A 38 -4.68 11.21 16.98
CA GLU A 38 -4.87 10.05 16.13
C GLU A 38 -5.09 10.42 14.67
N ASP A 39 -5.83 11.48 14.37
CA ASP A 39 -6.04 11.96 13.00
C ASP A 39 -4.73 12.33 12.29
N THR A 40 -3.77 12.91 13.04
CA THR A 40 -2.43 13.18 12.50
C THR A 40 -1.65 11.89 12.27
N LEU A 41 -1.74 10.92 13.18
CA LEU A 41 -1.08 9.63 13.02
C LEU A 41 -1.65 8.83 11.83
N LEU A 42 -2.96 8.93 11.58
CA LEU A 42 -3.61 8.32 10.41
C LEU A 42 -3.09 8.85 9.08
N ALA A 43 -2.71 10.13 9.04
CA ALA A 43 -2.14 10.74 7.84
C ALA A 43 -0.77 10.16 7.44
N PHE A 44 -0.11 9.38 8.32
CA PHE A 44 1.11 8.65 8.01
C PHE A 44 0.88 7.37 7.19
N ILE A 45 -0.37 6.91 7.08
CA ILE A 45 -0.69 5.70 6.30
C ILE A 45 -0.75 6.08 4.82
N GLY A 46 0.13 5.50 4.02
CA GLY A 46 0.24 5.72 2.57
C GLY A 46 1.47 6.54 2.15
N PRO A 47 1.66 7.78 2.63
CA PRO A 47 2.84 8.57 2.28
C PRO A 47 4.15 8.00 2.84
N PRO A 48 5.32 8.38 2.26
CA PRO A 48 6.62 8.10 2.84
C PRO A 48 6.72 8.65 4.27
N LEU A 49 7.28 7.85 5.20
CA LEU A 49 7.40 8.23 6.62
C LEU A 49 8.24 9.50 6.81
N GLN A 50 9.30 9.68 6.01
CA GLN A 50 10.15 10.87 6.04
C GLN A 50 9.32 12.14 5.85
N ASP A 51 8.54 12.17 4.78
CA ASP A 51 7.69 13.32 4.44
C ASP A 51 6.62 13.55 5.51
N SER A 52 6.06 12.46 6.06
CA SER A 52 5.04 12.53 7.10
C SER A 52 5.58 13.13 8.39
N PHE A 53 6.74 12.71 8.88
CA PHE A 53 7.37 13.29 10.06
C PHE A 53 7.72 14.77 9.86
N MET A 54 8.28 15.12 8.69
CA MET A 54 8.62 16.51 8.39
C MET A 54 7.38 17.40 8.24
N ARG A 55 6.38 16.92 7.49
CA ARG A 55 5.18 17.71 7.14
C ARG A 55 4.20 17.87 8.30
N TYR A 56 3.93 16.80 9.02
CA TYR A 56 2.87 16.80 10.05
C TYR A 56 3.40 17.10 11.44
N CYS A 57 4.69 16.86 11.70
CA CYS A 57 5.30 17.06 13.01
C CYS A 57 6.38 18.17 13.03
N GLY A 58 6.75 18.71 11.85
CA GLY A 58 7.77 19.76 11.75
C GLY A 58 9.19 19.29 12.08
N PHE A 59 9.45 17.98 11.98
CA PHE A 59 10.77 17.43 12.30
C PHE A 59 11.82 17.85 11.27
N SER A 60 13.07 18.01 11.75
CA SER A 60 14.22 18.12 10.83
C SER A 60 14.42 16.76 10.11
N PRO A 61 15.14 16.74 8.96
CA PRO A 61 15.48 15.50 8.27
C PRO A 61 16.16 14.47 9.18
N GLU A 62 17.04 14.92 10.08
CA GLU A 62 17.79 14.06 11.01
C GLU A 62 16.86 13.45 12.06
N LEU A 63 15.96 14.27 12.64
CA LEU A 63 14.98 13.78 13.63
C LEU A 63 13.95 12.84 12.98
N ALA A 64 13.52 13.14 11.76
CA ALA A 64 12.65 12.25 10.99
C ALA A 64 13.33 10.91 10.71
N ALA A 65 14.62 10.90 10.33
CA ALA A 65 15.39 9.67 10.13
C ALA A 65 15.47 8.82 11.41
N GLU A 66 15.70 9.45 12.57
CA GLU A 66 15.71 8.74 13.85
C GLU A 66 14.31 8.22 14.21
N GLY A 67 13.25 8.99 13.95
CA GLY A 67 11.87 8.55 14.11
C GLY A 67 11.55 7.30 13.25
N ILE A 68 12.01 7.28 12.00
CA ILE A 68 11.87 6.13 11.10
C ILE A 68 12.63 4.92 11.64
N ARG A 69 13.86 5.12 12.12
CA ARG A 69 14.66 4.03 12.72
C ARG A 69 13.92 3.39 13.89
N LEU A 70 13.38 4.19 14.80
CA LEU A 70 12.61 3.73 15.95
C LEU A 70 11.28 3.08 15.56
N PHE A 71 10.59 3.64 14.57
CA PHE A 71 9.41 3.01 13.98
C PHE A 71 9.73 1.61 13.47
N ARG A 72 10.79 1.47 12.66
CA ARG A 72 11.22 0.18 12.07
C ARG A 72 11.67 -0.81 13.14
N GLU A 73 12.29 -0.35 14.23
CA GLU A 73 12.72 -1.19 15.37
C GLU A 73 11.55 -2.01 15.93
N ARG A 74 10.34 -1.44 16.00
CA ARG A 74 9.13 -2.12 16.43
C ARG A 74 8.36 -2.74 15.28
N TYR A 75 8.32 -2.06 14.14
CA TYR A 75 7.48 -2.48 13.00
C TYR A 75 7.93 -3.80 12.39
N VAL A 76 9.23 -3.97 12.21
CA VAL A 76 9.80 -5.17 11.57
C VAL A 76 9.50 -6.45 12.36
N PRO A 77 9.75 -6.54 13.68
CA PRO A 77 9.47 -7.77 14.44
C PRO A 77 7.99 -7.97 14.79
N VAL A 78 7.23 -6.89 15.03
CA VAL A 78 5.89 -6.97 15.62
C VAL A 78 4.84 -6.24 14.79
N GLY A 79 5.03 -4.95 14.54
CA GLY A 79 3.98 -4.06 14.02
C GLY A 79 3.43 -4.49 12.67
N LYS A 80 4.25 -5.00 11.75
CA LYS A 80 3.79 -5.51 10.45
C LYS A 80 2.76 -6.64 10.57
N PHE A 81 2.68 -7.31 11.72
CA PHE A 81 1.75 -8.39 12.01
C PHE A 81 0.58 -7.97 12.93
N GLU A 82 0.61 -6.77 13.49
CA GLU A 82 -0.57 -6.10 14.06
C GLU A 82 -1.43 -5.53 12.94
N ASN A 83 -2.00 -6.42 12.15
CA ASN A 83 -2.62 -6.18 10.85
C ASN A 83 -3.76 -7.19 10.65
N ALA A 84 -4.68 -6.94 9.76
CA ALA A 84 -5.77 -7.84 9.42
C ALA A 84 -5.97 -7.91 7.91
N ALA A 85 -6.33 -9.07 7.37
CA ALA A 85 -6.77 -9.16 5.99
C ALA A 85 -8.07 -8.37 5.79
N ALA A 86 -8.18 -7.65 4.68
CA ALA A 86 -9.43 -7.02 4.29
C ALA A 86 -10.53 -8.09 4.10
N PRO A 87 -11.74 -7.88 4.66
CA PRO A 87 -12.82 -8.87 4.58
C PRO A 87 -13.09 -9.30 3.14
N GLY A 88 -13.08 -10.61 2.88
CA GLY A 88 -13.37 -11.20 1.57
C GLY A 88 -12.23 -11.14 0.56
N MET A 89 -11.19 -10.30 0.75
CA MET A 89 -10.15 -10.10 -0.26
C MET A 89 -9.29 -11.34 -0.53
N ALA A 90 -8.93 -12.12 0.49
CA ALA A 90 -8.15 -13.35 0.27
C ALA A 90 -8.94 -14.37 -0.58
N ASP A 91 -10.24 -14.51 -0.32
CA ASP A 91 -11.12 -15.37 -1.12
C ASP A 91 -11.34 -14.82 -2.54
N LEU A 92 -11.49 -13.51 -2.69
CA LEU A 92 -11.57 -12.85 -3.99
C LEU A 92 -10.30 -13.11 -4.82
N CYS A 93 -9.11 -12.89 -4.26
CA CYS A 93 -7.84 -13.15 -4.94
C CYS A 93 -7.73 -14.62 -5.40
N ARG A 94 -8.12 -15.56 -4.55
CA ARG A 94 -8.13 -16.99 -4.91
C ARG A 94 -9.06 -17.25 -6.09
N ARG A 95 -10.32 -16.75 -6.05
CA ARG A 95 -11.31 -16.93 -7.13
C ARG A 95 -10.87 -16.28 -8.45
N LEU A 96 -10.25 -15.09 -8.38
CA LEU A 96 -9.72 -14.41 -9.57
C LEU A 96 -8.60 -15.24 -10.21
N LYS A 97 -7.67 -15.76 -9.40
CA LYS A 97 -6.63 -16.67 -9.90
C LYS A 97 -7.20 -17.92 -10.55
N GLU A 98 -8.20 -18.57 -9.93
CA GLU A 98 -8.90 -19.74 -10.49
C GLU A 98 -9.59 -19.44 -11.82
N ARG A 99 -10.02 -18.19 -12.03
CA ARG A 99 -10.59 -17.72 -13.32
C ARG A 99 -9.53 -17.35 -14.36
N GLY A 100 -8.24 -17.49 -14.04
CA GLY A 100 -7.14 -17.25 -14.98
C GLY A 100 -6.59 -15.82 -15.01
N TYR A 101 -7.00 -14.96 -14.07
CA TYR A 101 -6.36 -13.65 -13.91
C TYR A 101 -4.95 -13.82 -13.32
N VAL A 102 -4.03 -12.96 -13.75
CA VAL A 102 -2.69 -12.84 -13.18
C VAL A 102 -2.71 -11.75 -12.11
N LEU A 103 -2.49 -12.14 -10.87
CA LEU A 103 -2.51 -11.21 -9.74
C LEU A 103 -1.08 -10.88 -9.31
N ALA A 104 -0.83 -9.61 -8.99
CA ALA A 104 0.43 -9.15 -8.44
C ALA A 104 0.20 -8.13 -7.32
N LEU A 105 1.13 -8.08 -6.38
CA LEU A 105 1.25 -6.95 -5.46
C LEU A 105 2.13 -5.88 -6.10
N ALA A 106 1.72 -4.61 -5.95
CA ALA A 106 2.49 -3.44 -6.35
C ALA A 106 2.37 -2.38 -5.23
N SER A 107 3.22 -2.46 -4.21
CA SER A 107 3.11 -1.62 -3.01
C SER A 107 4.32 -0.72 -2.81
N SER A 108 4.11 0.52 -2.37
CA SER A 108 5.19 1.44 -1.98
C SER A 108 5.89 1.01 -0.68
N LYS A 109 5.34 0.01 0.04
CA LYS A 109 5.99 -0.60 1.18
C LYS A 109 7.25 -1.38 0.75
N PRO A 110 8.35 -1.38 1.54
CA PRO A 110 9.52 -2.22 1.25
C PRO A 110 9.16 -3.69 1.04
N GLU A 111 9.67 -4.28 -0.05
CA GLU A 111 9.33 -5.65 -0.47
C GLU A 111 9.59 -6.70 0.61
N GLU A 112 10.67 -6.55 1.38
CA GLU A 112 11.01 -7.43 2.50
C GLU A 112 9.94 -7.47 3.60
N LEU A 113 9.08 -6.44 3.66
CA LEU A 113 7.94 -6.38 4.58
C LEU A 113 6.67 -6.91 3.92
N CYS A 114 6.52 -6.76 2.60
CA CYS A 114 5.35 -7.22 1.86
C CYS A 114 5.24 -8.75 1.87
N VAL A 115 6.34 -9.45 1.60
CA VAL A 115 6.34 -10.91 1.49
C VAL A 115 5.79 -11.60 2.76
N PRO A 116 6.33 -11.36 3.98
CA PRO A 116 5.83 -12.02 5.18
C PRO A 116 4.39 -11.63 5.55
N ILE A 117 3.93 -10.43 5.17
CA ILE A 117 2.53 -10.01 5.35
C ILE A 117 1.63 -10.81 4.41
N CYS A 118 1.96 -10.89 3.11
CA CYS A 118 1.20 -11.68 2.14
C CYS A 118 1.13 -13.16 2.50
N GLU A 119 2.22 -13.72 3.03
CA GLU A 119 2.25 -15.10 3.51
C GLU A 119 1.33 -15.30 4.71
N LYS A 120 1.45 -14.45 5.73
CA LYS A 120 0.66 -14.56 6.97
C LYS A 120 -0.84 -14.43 6.72
N PHE A 121 -1.25 -13.53 5.84
CA PHE A 121 -2.67 -13.24 5.59
C PHE A 121 -3.27 -14.00 4.39
N GLY A 122 -2.50 -14.96 3.81
CA GLY A 122 -3.02 -15.90 2.81
C GLY A 122 -3.11 -15.36 1.39
N PHE A 123 -2.47 -14.24 1.08
CA PHE A 123 -2.44 -13.67 -0.27
C PHE A 123 -1.36 -14.28 -1.16
N ALA A 124 -0.19 -14.64 -0.58
CA ALA A 124 0.96 -15.13 -1.35
C ALA A 124 0.64 -16.25 -2.34
N PRO A 125 -0.19 -17.28 -2.02
CA PRO A 125 -0.51 -18.34 -2.97
C PRO A 125 -1.28 -17.84 -4.21
N SER A 126 -1.97 -16.70 -4.12
CA SER A 126 -2.73 -16.12 -5.23
C SER A 126 -1.90 -15.17 -6.10
N LEU A 127 -0.83 -14.60 -5.58
CA LEU A 127 0.00 -13.62 -6.26
C LEU A 127 1.10 -14.30 -7.10
N THR A 128 1.26 -13.86 -8.34
CA THR A 128 2.35 -14.28 -9.24
C THR A 128 3.63 -13.52 -8.96
N VAL A 129 3.50 -12.25 -8.61
CA VAL A 129 4.60 -11.35 -8.22
C VAL A 129 4.20 -10.61 -6.96
N ILE A 130 5.14 -10.47 -6.04
CA ILE A 130 5.05 -9.55 -4.90
C ILE A 130 6.14 -8.52 -5.11
N ALA A 131 5.77 -7.32 -5.54
CA ALA A 131 6.68 -6.21 -5.74
C ALA A 131 6.42 -5.13 -4.70
N GLY A 132 7.50 -4.70 -4.06
CA GLY A 132 7.55 -3.58 -3.15
C GLY A 132 8.67 -2.62 -3.52
N SER A 133 8.75 -1.47 -2.86
CA SER A 133 9.89 -0.58 -3.06
C SER A 133 11.19 -1.24 -2.56
N PRO A 134 12.35 -0.92 -3.15
CA PRO A 134 13.63 -1.25 -2.56
C PRO A 134 13.79 -0.56 -1.20
N PRO A 135 14.57 -1.14 -0.26
CA PRO A 135 14.88 -0.46 1.00
C PRO A 135 15.52 0.91 0.73
N GLU A 136 15.11 1.92 1.49
CA GLU A 136 15.69 3.28 1.45
C GLU A 136 15.64 3.97 0.07
N SER A 137 14.74 3.53 -0.82
CA SER A 137 14.53 4.16 -2.11
C SER A 137 13.53 5.33 -2.00
N ASP A 138 13.62 6.23 -2.95
CA ASP A 138 12.67 7.31 -3.24
C ASP A 138 11.62 6.90 -4.29
N TRP A 139 11.41 5.60 -4.47
CA TRP A 139 10.44 5.09 -5.44
C TRP A 139 9.03 5.56 -5.14
N GLU A 140 8.39 6.07 -6.18
CA GLU A 140 6.97 6.39 -6.19
C GLU A 140 6.13 5.16 -6.59
N LYS A 141 4.82 5.27 -6.52
CA LYS A 141 3.91 4.18 -6.91
C LYS A 141 4.12 3.76 -8.37
N SER A 142 4.37 4.70 -9.26
CA SER A 142 4.64 4.42 -10.68
C SER A 142 5.87 3.55 -10.90
N ASP A 143 6.93 3.71 -10.09
CA ASP A 143 8.14 2.90 -10.20
C ASP A 143 7.88 1.44 -9.81
N VAL A 144 7.09 1.24 -8.74
CA VAL A 144 6.70 -0.11 -8.31
C VAL A 144 5.79 -0.78 -9.35
N ILE A 145 4.86 -0.03 -9.95
CA ILE A 145 4.00 -0.53 -11.04
C ILE A 145 4.86 -0.95 -12.24
N ARG A 146 5.81 -0.11 -12.68
CA ARG A 146 6.75 -0.45 -13.76
C ARG A 146 7.58 -1.69 -13.46
N GLU A 147 8.08 -1.80 -12.22
CA GLU A 147 8.83 -2.99 -11.79
C GLU A 147 7.95 -4.25 -11.79
N THR A 148 6.69 -4.13 -11.36
CA THR A 148 5.73 -5.23 -11.41
C THR A 148 5.48 -5.68 -12.85
N MET A 149 5.28 -4.73 -13.79
CA MET A 149 5.16 -5.03 -15.23
C MET A 149 6.41 -5.73 -15.76
N ARG A 150 7.60 -5.23 -15.42
CA ARG A 150 8.90 -5.82 -15.83
C ARG A 150 9.05 -7.26 -15.34
N ARG A 151 8.69 -7.55 -14.10
CA ARG A 151 8.76 -8.91 -13.51
C ARG A 151 7.76 -9.87 -14.15
N LEU A 152 6.62 -9.36 -14.62
CA LEU A 152 5.62 -10.13 -15.36
C LEU A 152 5.90 -10.19 -16.87
N HIS A 153 7.01 -9.59 -17.34
CA HIS A 153 7.38 -9.48 -18.75
C HIS A 153 6.27 -8.85 -19.63
N LEU A 154 5.61 -7.82 -19.08
CA LEU A 154 4.55 -7.07 -19.77
C LEU A 154 5.15 -5.92 -20.58
N GLU A 155 4.65 -5.76 -21.80
CA GLU A 155 5.07 -4.72 -22.74
C GLU A 155 4.00 -3.61 -22.84
N GLU A 156 4.33 -2.52 -23.54
CA GLU A 156 3.45 -1.37 -23.76
C GLU A 156 2.08 -1.77 -24.34
N ALA A 157 2.06 -2.75 -25.24
CA ALA A 157 0.82 -3.22 -25.89
C ALA A 157 -0.18 -3.89 -24.93
N GLN A 158 0.24 -4.26 -23.73
CA GLN A 158 -0.59 -4.96 -22.73
C GLN A 158 -1.14 -4.03 -21.66
N LYS A 159 -0.82 -2.74 -21.68
CA LYS A 159 -1.27 -1.78 -20.64
C LYS A 159 -2.78 -1.73 -20.48
N ASP A 160 -3.53 -1.80 -21.59
CA ASP A 160 -5.00 -1.82 -21.55
C ASP A 160 -5.59 -3.08 -20.89
N GLU A 161 -4.75 -4.11 -20.64
CA GLU A 161 -5.13 -5.32 -19.95
C GLU A 161 -4.79 -5.29 -18.45
N ILE A 162 -4.13 -4.22 -17.97
CA ILE A 162 -3.68 -4.07 -16.58
C ILE A 162 -4.63 -3.16 -15.83
N LEU A 163 -5.01 -3.56 -14.62
CA LEU A 163 -5.80 -2.75 -13.70
C LEU A 163 -5.09 -2.69 -12.35
N MET A 164 -4.87 -1.47 -11.85
CA MET A 164 -4.44 -1.24 -10.46
C MET A 164 -5.66 -1.20 -9.54
N VAL A 165 -5.52 -1.71 -8.34
CA VAL A 165 -6.48 -1.62 -7.25
C VAL A 165 -5.77 -1.04 -6.04
N GLY A 166 -6.22 0.10 -5.54
CA GLY A 166 -5.58 0.78 -4.41
C GLY A 166 -6.52 1.71 -3.67
N ASP A 167 -6.15 2.14 -2.48
CA ASP A 167 -7.02 2.90 -1.57
C ASP A 167 -6.64 4.38 -1.45
N ARG A 168 -5.56 4.82 -2.11
CA ARG A 168 -5.12 6.21 -2.05
C ARG A 168 -4.95 6.81 -3.45
N LYS A 169 -5.05 8.14 -3.53
CA LYS A 169 -4.76 8.89 -4.77
C LYS A 169 -3.39 8.55 -5.38
N PHE A 170 -2.42 8.12 -4.59
CA PHE A 170 -1.09 7.74 -5.06
C PHE A 170 -1.16 6.52 -6.01
N ASP A 171 -2.06 5.57 -5.72
CA ASP A 171 -2.31 4.41 -6.59
C ASP A 171 -2.91 4.84 -7.93
N VAL A 172 -3.89 5.73 -7.87
CA VAL A 172 -4.56 6.26 -9.07
C VAL A 172 -3.58 7.04 -9.93
N LEU A 173 -2.84 7.99 -9.34
CA LEU A 173 -1.89 8.83 -10.05
C LEU A 173 -0.73 8.01 -10.62
N GLY A 174 -0.18 7.06 -9.84
CA GLY A 174 0.89 6.17 -10.30
C GLY A 174 0.43 5.26 -11.45
N ALA A 175 -0.81 4.75 -11.39
CA ALA A 175 -1.41 3.99 -12.48
C ALA A 175 -1.57 4.84 -13.75
N MET A 176 -2.10 6.05 -13.63
CA MET A 176 -2.23 6.99 -14.75
C MET A 176 -0.88 7.34 -15.39
N GLU A 177 0.15 7.58 -14.59
CA GLU A 177 1.51 7.84 -15.08
C GLU A 177 2.09 6.65 -15.85
N CYS A 178 1.73 5.42 -15.46
CA CYS A 178 2.08 4.21 -16.19
C CYS A 178 1.19 3.93 -17.40
N GLY A 179 0.11 4.71 -17.62
CA GLY A 179 -0.84 4.51 -18.71
C GLY A 179 -1.77 3.32 -18.49
N ILE A 180 -2.05 2.95 -17.23
CA ILE A 180 -2.98 1.88 -16.86
C ILE A 180 -4.17 2.43 -16.07
N GLY A 181 -5.29 1.70 -16.03
CA GLY A 181 -6.46 2.07 -15.22
C GLY A 181 -6.27 1.77 -13.74
N CYS A 182 -7.01 2.48 -12.88
CA CYS A 182 -7.10 2.20 -11.45
C CYS A 182 -8.54 2.17 -10.97
N VAL A 183 -8.89 1.17 -10.17
CA VAL A 183 -10.10 1.13 -9.34
C VAL A 183 -9.69 1.47 -7.91
N GLY A 184 -10.37 2.44 -7.33
CA GLY A 184 -10.21 2.81 -5.93
C GLY A 184 -10.94 1.84 -5.01
N VAL A 185 -10.46 1.69 -3.77
CA VAL A 185 -11.19 0.97 -2.70
C VAL A 185 -11.28 1.83 -1.44
N GLU A 186 -12.46 1.81 -0.80
CA GLU A 186 -12.72 2.53 0.47
C GLU A 186 -13.09 1.53 1.58
N PHE A 187 -12.23 0.54 1.82
CA PHE A 187 -12.52 -0.50 2.81
C PHE A 187 -12.34 -0.03 4.24
N PHE A 188 -11.41 0.90 4.49
CA PHE A 188 -10.97 1.29 5.84
C PHE A 188 -11.02 2.80 6.08
N GLY A 189 -11.43 3.59 5.09
CA GLY A 189 -11.56 5.04 5.21
C GLY A 189 -10.21 5.78 5.35
N TYR A 190 -9.17 5.33 4.67
CA TYR A 190 -7.86 6.01 4.66
C TYR A 190 -7.83 7.17 3.68
N ALA A 191 -8.56 7.09 2.58
CA ALA A 191 -8.73 8.20 1.66
C ALA A 191 -9.65 9.28 2.26
N ALA A 192 -9.36 10.53 1.94
CA ALA A 192 -10.30 11.62 2.21
C ALA A 192 -11.56 11.47 1.31
N PRO A 193 -12.73 11.97 1.74
CA PRO A 193 -13.92 11.93 0.90
C PRO A 193 -13.66 12.53 -0.48
N GLY A 194 -13.94 11.77 -1.55
CA GLY A 194 -13.72 12.18 -2.94
C GLY A 194 -12.26 12.08 -3.44
N GLU A 195 -11.31 11.68 -2.59
CA GLU A 195 -9.88 11.62 -2.96
C GLU A 195 -9.64 10.75 -4.20
N LEU A 196 -10.30 9.62 -4.29
CA LEU A 196 -10.09 8.64 -5.35
C LEU A 196 -10.73 9.10 -6.66
N GLU A 197 -11.94 9.61 -6.61
CA GLU A 197 -12.67 10.15 -7.76
C GLU A 197 -11.95 11.39 -8.33
N ASP A 198 -11.54 12.32 -7.47
CA ASP A 198 -10.80 13.53 -7.85
C ASP A 198 -9.43 13.21 -8.48
N ALA A 199 -8.81 12.09 -8.07
CA ALA A 199 -7.57 11.60 -8.66
C ALA A 199 -7.78 10.90 -10.02
N GLY A 200 -9.03 10.55 -10.39
CA GLY A 200 -9.36 9.93 -11.67
C GLY A 200 -9.53 8.41 -11.62
N ALA A 201 -9.89 7.83 -10.48
CA ALA A 201 -10.24 6.42 -10.39
C ALA A 201 -11.40 6.07 -11.31
N LEU A 202 -11.34 4.92 -11.99
CA LEU A 202 -12.37 4.43 -12.91
C LEU A 202 -13.69 4.10 -12.19
N ALA A 203 -13.59 3.64 -10.96
CA ALA A 203 -14.68 3.34 -10.04
C ALA A 203 -14.11 3.29 -8.62
N VAL A 204 -14.99 3.31 -7.62
CA VAL A 204 -14.64 3.12 -6.21
C VAL A 204 -15.51 2.01 -5.62
N ALA A 205 -14.87 0.95 -5.10
CA ALA A 205 -15.53 -0.17 -4.44
C ALA A 205 -15.41 -0.03 -2.91
N ARG A 206 -16.49 -0.37 -2.19
CA ARG A 206 -16.55 -0.32 -0.71
C ARG A 206 -16.49 -1.70 -0.07
N THR A 207 -16.66 -2.74 -0.86
CA THR A 207 -16.55 -4.14 -0.43
C THR A 207 -15.82 -4.97 -1.48
N ALA A 208 -15.29 -6.13 -1.07
CA ALA A 208 -14.66 -7.06 -1.99
C ALA A 208 -15.64 -7.64 -3.05
N GLU A 209 -16.96 -7.62 -2.77
CA GLU A 209 -17.99 -8.08 -3.68
C GLU A 209 -18.27 -7.07 -4.81
N GLU A 210 -17.98 -5.79 -4.59
CA GLU A 210 -18.13 -4.74 -5.60
C GLU A 210 -16.95 -4.68 -6.57
N LEU A 211 -15.83 -5.32 -6.22
CA LEU A 211 -14.61 -5.39 -7.01
C LEU A 211 -14.68 -6.54 -8.02
#